data_3de1cd562fa98b0e2c41697c8b68586b
#
_entry.id   3de1cd562fa98b0e2c41697c8b68586b
#
_cell.length_a   1.000
_cell.length_b   1.000
_cell.length_c   1.000
_cell.angle_alpha   90.00
_cell.angle_beta   90.00
_cell.angle_gamma   90.00
#
_symmetry.space_group_name_H-M   'P 1'
#
loop_
_entity.id
_entity.type
_entity.pdbx_description
1 polymer ?
#
loop_
_entity_poly.entity_id
_entity_poly.type
_entity_poly.pdbx_seq_one_letter_code
_entity_poly.pdbx_strand_id
1 'polypeptide(L)'
;MNTAIVTEAARAHGTLILADEVMTGFGRTGAGARSSGSLFASIRDSVRPDFLCVAKGMTGGYLPMAATLTTQAVFDAFLGEYSEFKSFFHGHSFTANPLGAAASLANLDLLESPSSRLDRIRVEQTLRSELTQLWSLPTVGDIRQEGTVAGIELVRNWRTREPFALRERAGIRVCEALARRGVLTRPIGSVIVLMPPYCTTVRQIQKLVAALRESIDEQLGTSGGDR
;
A
#
# COMPACT_ATOMS: atom_id res chain seq x y z
N MET A 1 15.54 -3.99 1.22
CA MET A 1 16.45 -3.15 0.40
C MET A 1 16.42 -1.76 1.02
N ASN A 2 17.54 -1.11 1.26
CA ASN A 2 17.57 0.23 1.84
C ASN A 2 17.38 1.26 0.72
N THR A 3 16.22 1.91 0.69
CA THR A 3 15.81 2.88 -0.33
C THR A 3 16.81 4.05 -0.44
N ALA A 4 17.40 4.48 0.67
CA ALA A 4 18.38 5.56 0.68
C ALA A 4 19.65 5.18 -0.09
N ILE A 5 20.18 3.97 0.09
CA ILE A 5 21.38 3.48 -0.61
C ILE A 5 21.15 3.44 -2.13
N VAL A 6 20.00 2.92 -2.56
CA VAL A 6 19.65 2.86 -3.99
C VAL A 6 19.54 4.27 -4.57
N THR A 7 18.92 5.18 -3.84
CA THR A 7 18.77 6.58 -4.25
C THR A 7 20.13 7.29 -4.39
N GLU A 8 21.01 7.07 -3.44
CA GLU A 8 22.36 7.66 -3.45
C GLU A 8 23.17 7.15 -4.66
N ALA A 9 23.16 5.84 -4.90
CA ALA A 9 23.81 5.25 -6.05
C ALA A 9 23.23 5.78 -7.38
N ALA A 10 21.92 5.90 -7.52
CA ALA A 10 21.29 6.45 -8.71
C ALA A 10 21.69 7.90 -8.96
N ARG A 11 21.71 8.73 -7.91
CA ARG A 11 22.13 10.14 -8.00
C ARG A 11 23.58 10.32 -8.39
N ALA A 12 24.47 9.45 -7.91
CA ALA A 12 25.88 9.45 -8.32
C ALA A 12 26.06 9.27 -9.84
N HIS A 13 25.06 8.72 -10.52
CA HIS A 13 25.02 8.54 -11.98
C HIS A 13 24.11 9.54 -12.71
N GLY A 14 23.68 10.61 -12.03
CA GLY A 14 22.80 11.62 -12.63
C GLY A 14 21.36 11.14 -12.92
N THR A 15 20.94 10.01 -12.33
CA THR A 15 19.59 9.46 -12.52
C THR A 15 18.58 10.19 -11.63
N LEU A 16 17.46 10.60 -12.22
CA LEU A 16 16.34 11.20 -11.48
C LEU A 16 15.59 10.12 -10.71
N ILE A 17 15.07 10.51 -9.55
CA ILE A 17 14.33 9.62 -8.64
C ILE A 17 12.84 9.93 -8.72
N LEU A 18 12.05 8.92 -9.07
CA LEU A 18 10.60 8.97 -9.02
C LEU A 18 10.10 8.10 -7.87
N ALA A 19 9.40 8.70 -6.91
CA ALA A 19 8.70 7.98 -5.84
C ALA A 19 7.22 7.85 -6.20
N ASP A 20 6.79 6.63 -6.49
CA ASP A 20 5.38 6.31 -6.65
C ASP A 20 4.77 6.04 -5.27
N GLU A 21 4.15 7.05 -4.69
CA GLU A 21 3.43 6.97 -3.42
C GLU A 21 1.90 6.99 -3.61
N VAL A 22 1.43 6.62 -4.78
CA VAL A 22 -0.01 6.49 -5.08
C VAL A 22 -0.70 5.54 -4.10
N MET A 23 -0.02 4.46 -3.70
CA MET A 23 -0.52 3.48 -2.74
C MET A 23 0.04 3.66 -1.33
N THR A 24 1.29 4.06 -1.22
CA THR A 24 2.06 4.10 0.04
C THR A 24 1.92 5.41 0.80
N GLY A 25 1.56 6.48 0.12
CA GLY A 25 1.39 7.80 0.70
C GLY A 25 0.21 7.92 1.67
N PHE A 26 0.12 9.08 2.29
CA PHE A 26 -0.93 9.47 3.23
C PHE A 26 -1.04 8.56 4.46
N GLY A 27 0.11 8.04 4.93
CA GLY A 27 0.24 7.30 6.18
C GLY A 27 0.09 5.78 6.07
N ARG A 28 -0.04 5.21 4.87
CA ARG A 28 -0.19 3.75 4.68
C ARG A 28 1.01 2.95 5.16
N THR A 29 2.23 3.47 5.02
CA THR A 29 3.47 2.79 5.42
C THR A 29 3.82 2.97 6.90
N GLY A 30 2.84 3.35 7.70
CA GLY A 30 2.90 3.33 9.15
C GLY A 30 2.97 4.70 9.80
N ALA A 31 2.49 4.72 11.04
CA ALA A 31 2.51 5.87 11.93
C ALA A 31 3.28 5.56 13.25
N GLY A 32 3.86 4.36 13.35
CA GLY A 32 4.56 3.86 14.53
C GLY A 32 5.93 4.49 14.77
N ALA A 33 6.70 3.93 15.70
CA ALA A 33 7.97 4.48 16.20
C ALA A 33 9.05 4.69 15.10
N ARG A 34 8.97 3.97 13.99
CA ARG A 34 9.90 4.12 12.86
C ARG A 34 9.53 5.26 11.90
N SER A 35 8.31 5.79 11.98
CA SER A 35 7.77 6.65 10.92
C SER A 35 7.76 8.13 11.28
N SER A 36 8.39 8.59 12.35
CA SER A 36 8.40 10.03 12.75
C SER A 36 7.06 10.79 12.52
N GLY A 37 5.96 10.06 12.26
CA GLY A 37 4.67 10.62 11.89
C GLY A 37 4.53 11.04 10.41
N SER A 38 5.52 10.73 9.57
CA SER A 38 5.48 11.07 8.15
C SER A 38 4.32 10.38 7.42
N LEU A 39 3.63 11.14 6.57
CA LEU A 39 2.59 10.62 5.69
C LEU A 39 3.14 9.93 4.44
N PHE A 40 4.45 10.01 4.18
CA PHE A 40 5.10 9.50 2.97
C PHE A 40 6.30 8.62 3.31
N ALA A 41 6.43 7.49 2.62
CA ALA A 41 7.52 6.55 2.79
C ALA A 41 8.87 7.18 2.39
N SER A 42 8.92 7.95 1.31
CA SER A 42 10.11 8.66 0.86
C SER A 42 10.68 9.59 1.95
N ILE A 43 9.82 10.36 2.62
CA ILE A 43 10.23 11.25 3.70
C ILE A 43 10.74 10.44 4.90
N ARG A 44 10.04 9.36 5.26
CA ARG A 44 10.45 8.45 6.34
C ARG A 44 11.85 7.88 6.09
N ASP A 45 12.12 7.50 4.85
CA ASP A 45 13.38 6.89 4.44
C ASP A 45 14.46 7.94 4.09
N SER A 46 14.20 9.23 4.38
CA SER A 46 15.10 10.37 4.08
C SER A 46 15.45 10.49 2.60
N VAL A 47 14.57 10.05 1.73
CA VAL A 47 14.68 10.19 0.28
C VAL A 47 13.98 11.47 -0.16
N ARG A 48 14.66 12.31 -0.91
CA ARG A 48 14.06 13.47 -1.62
C ARG A 48 13.92 13.09 -3.10
N PRO A 49 12.74 12.68 -3.56
CA PRO A 49 12.56 12.35 -4.97
C PRO A 49 12.54 13.61 -5.83
N ASP A 50 12.87 13.46 -7.10
CA ASP A 50 12.71 14.49 -8.12
C ASP A 50 11.25 14.58 -8.59
N PHE A 51 10.54 13.44 -8.54
CA PHE A 51 9.10 13.33 -8.77
C PHE A 51 8.44 12.53 -7.64
N LEU A 52 7.37 13.06 -7.09
CA LEU A 52 6.53 12.38 -6.10
C LEU A 52 5.11 12.24 -6.66
N CYS A 53 4.71 11.01 -6.99
CA CYS A 53 3.38 10.70 -7.50
C CYS A 53 2.45 10.34 -6.34
N VAL A 54 1.31 11.03 -6.23
CA VAL A 54 0.32 10.85 -5.16
C VAL A 54 -1.10 10.79 -5.72
N ALA A 55 -1.95 9.97 -5.10
CA ALA A 55 -3.37 9.83 -5.45
C ALA A 55 -4.13 9.14 -4.29
N LYS A 56 -5.22 8.46 -4.55
CA LYS A 56 -6.01 7.61 -3.63
C LYS A 56 -6.24 8.24 -2.25
N GLY A 57 -5.29 8.05 -1.32
CA GLY A 57 -5.33 8.65 0.01
C GLY A 57 -5.37 10.19 0.02
N MET A 58 -5.06 10.84 -1.10
CA MET A 58 -5.09 12.29 -1.23
C MET A 58 -6.47 12.88 -0.93
N THR A 59 -7.53 12.26 -1.44
CA THR A 59 -8.93 12.70 -1.23
C THR A 59 -9.69 11.82 -0.24
N GLY A 60 -9.02 10.91 0.46
CA GLY A 60 -9.69 9.92 1.31
C GLY A 60 -10.60 8.96 0.54
N GLY A 61 -10.50 8.91 -0.79
CA GLY A 61 -11.32 8.06 -1.67
C GLY A 61 -12.66 8.67 -2.09
N TYR A 62 -12.95 9.92 -1.71
CA TYR A 62 -14.21 10.58 -2.05
C TYR A 62 -14.27 11.04 -3.51
N LEU A 63 -13.17 11.57 -4.04
CA LEU A 63 -13.10 12.09 -5.40
C LEU A 63 -11.84 11.61 -6.12
N PRO A 64 -11.91 11.39 -7.45
CA PRO A 64 -10.73 11.03 -8.23
C PRO A 64 -9.83 12.25 -8.38
N MET A 65 -8.63 12.18 -7.80
CA MET A 65 -7.59 13.18 -7.93
C MET A 65 -6.22 12.53 -7.78
N ALA A 66 -5.27 13.00 -8.57
CA ALA A 66 -3.88 12.64 -8.50
C ALA A 66 -3.02 13.87 -8.72
N ALA A 67 -1.79 13.85 -8.22
CA ALA A 67 -0.82 14.89 -8.47
C ALA A 67 0.58 14.27 -8.62
N THR A 68 1.41 14.90 -9.41
CA THR A 68 2.84 14.66 -9.45
C THR A 68 3.54 15.95 -9.03
N LEU A 69 4.16 15.90 -7.87
CA LEU A 69 4.99 16.98 -7.38
C LEU A 69 6.40 16.82 -7.93
N THR A 70 7.05 17.93 -8.24
CA THR A 70 8.42 17.90 -8.78
C THR A 70 9.28 19.01 -8.17
N THR A 71 10.58 18.93 -8.42
CA THR A 71 11.53 19.95 -7.99
C THR A 71 11.46 21.18 -8.90
N GLN A 72 11.93 22.33 -8.39
CA GLN A 72 12.04 23.55 -9.20
C GLN A 72 12.89 23.34 -10.46
N ALA A 73 13.99 22.60 -10.35
CA ALA A 73 14.87 22.33 -11.48
C ALA A 73 14.17 21.57 -12.62
N VAL A 74 13.29 20.62 -12.29
CA VAL A 74 12.48 19.91 -13.29
C VAL A 74 11.44 20.85 -13.90
N PHE A 75 10.78 21.67 -13.08
CA PHE A 75 9.80 22.64 -13.56
C PHE A 75 10.44 23.65 -14.53
N ASP A 76 11.63 24.19 -14.18
CA ASP A 76 12.35 25.18 -14.98
C ASP A 76 12.76 24.64 -16.35
N ALA A 77 12.95 23.33 -16.49
CA ALA A 77 13.25 22.71 -17.78
C ALA A 77 12.12 22.83 -18.82
N PHE A 78 10.88 23.08 -18.35
CA PHE A 78 9.71 23.30 -19.20
C PHE A 78 9.43 24.80 -19.46
N LEU A 79 10.22 25.70 -18.88
CA LEU A 79 10.09 27.12 -19.11
C LEU A 79 10.98 27.55 -20.30
N GLY A 80 10.48 28.48 -21.10
CA GLY A 80 11.22 29.03 -22.23
C GLY A 80 10.36 29.97 -23.06
N GLU A 81 10.97 30.56 -24.08
CA GLU A 81 10.25 31.37 -25.04
C GLU A 81 9.22 30.52 -25.82
N TYR A 82 8.15 31.15 -26.27
CA TYR A 82 7.08 30.44 -26.98
C TYR A 82 7.60 29.61 -28.18
N SER A 83 8.58 30.11 -28.89
CA SER A 83 9.21 29.46 -30.05
C SER A 83 10.03 28.22 -29.70
N GLU A 84 10.43 28.02 -28.44
CA GLU A 84 11.20 26.86 -28.00
C GLU A 84 10.34 25.62 -27.76
N PHE A 85 9.03 25.77 -27.67
CA PHE A 85 8.05 24.69 -27.52
C PHE A 85 8.33 23.76 -26.34
N LYS A 86 8.84 24.30 -25.22
CA LYS A 86 9.22 23.56 -24.02
C LYS A 86 8.06 23.21 -23.07
N SER A 87 6.85 23.73 -23.34
CA SER A 87 5.70 23.50 -22.48
C SER A 87 5.39 22.04 -22.29
N PHE A 88 5.05 21.65 -21.07
CA PHE A 88 4.58 20.31 -20.75
C PHE A 88 3.11 20.14 -21.16
N PHE A 89 2.88 19.64 -22.37
CA PHE A 89 1.55 19.45 -22.94
C PHE A 89 0.85 18.21 -22.37
N HIS A 90 0.55 18.25 -21.07
CA HIS A 90 -0.15 17.16 -20.40
C HIS A 90 -1.28 17.70 -19.52
N GLY A 91 -2.48 17.13 -19.69
CA GLY A 91 -3.65 17.52 -18.92
C GLY A 91 -4.92 16.91 -19.48
N HIS A 92 -6.01 17.14 -18.78
CA HIS A 92 -7.36 16.76 -19.19
C HIS A 92 -8.38 17.79 -18.65
N SER A 93 -9.62 17.75 -19.11
CA SER A 93 -10.67 18.71 -18.76
C SER A 93 -10.94 18.86 -17.26
N PHE A 94 -10.61 17.85 -16.46
CA PHE A 94 -10.84 17.83 -15.01
C PHE A 94 -9.58 18.16 -14.19
N THR A 95 -8.46 18.55 -14.85
CA THR A 95 -7.25 19.01 -14.18
C THR A 95 -7.57 20.20 -13.28
N ALA A 96 -6.98 20.22 -12.09
CA ALA A 96 -7.20 21.25 -11.06
C ALA A 96 -8.67 21.41 -10.62
N ASN A 97 -9.45 20.31 -10.65
CA ASN A 97 -10.83 20.32 -10.17
C ASN A 97 -10.93 20.84 -8.72
N PRO A 98 -11.65 21.97 -8.48
CA PRO A 98 -11.73 22.59 -7.17
C PRO A 98 -12.42 21.73 -6.11
N LEU A 99 -13.35 20.84 -6.49
CA LEU A 99 -13.98 19.89 -5.57
C LEU A 99 -12.97 18.86 -5.07
N GLY A 100 -12.12 18.34 -5.97
CA GLY A 100 -11.04 17.44 -5.60
C GLY A 100 -10.01 18.12 -4.69
N ALA A 101 -9.66 19.37 -4.97
CA ALA A 101 -8.77 20.16 -4.12
C ALA A 101 -9.35 20.38 -2.71
N ALA A 102 -10.63 20.77 -2.61
CA ALA A 102 -11.30 20.95 -1.33
C ALA A 102 -11.36 19.64 -0.52
N ALA A 103 -11.70 18.51 -1.17
CA ALA A 103 -11.68 17.20 -0.53
C ALA A 103 -10.29 16.81 -0.04
N SER A 104 -9.25 17.14 -0.82
CA SER A 104 -7.86 16.87 -0.43
C SER A 104 -7.44 17.67 0.79
N LEU A 105 -7.75 18.96 0.84
CA LEU A 105 -7.44 19.81 1.99
C LEU A 105 -8.13 19.30 3.25
N ALA A 106 -9.44 19.04 3.20
CA ALA A 106 -10.18 18.51 4.33
C ALA A 106 -9.64 17.14 4.80
N ASN A 107 -9.23 16.29 3.87
CA ASN A 107 -8.64 15.00 4.22
C ASN A 107 -7.23 15.15 4.84
N LEU A 108 -6.42 16.09 4.39
CA LEU A 108 -5.12 16.38 5.01
C LEU A 108 -5.29 16.83 6.46
N ASP A 109 -6.23 17.75 6.75
CA ASP A 109 -6.55 18.20 8.11
C ASP A 109 -6.94 17.01 9.01
N LEU A 110 -7.74 16.09 8.50
CA LEU A 110 -8.10 14.86 9.21
C LEU A 110 -6.89 13.95 9.46
N LEU A 111 -6.03 13.74 8.45
CA LEU A 111 -4.86 12.87 8.56
C LEU A 111 -3.81 13.40 9.54
N GLU A 112 -3.65 14.72 9.64
CA GLU A 112 -2.72 15.37 10.55
C GLU A 112 -3.23 15.42 11.99
N SER A 113 -4.51 15.16 12.21
CA SER A 113 -5.09 15.15 13.56
C SER A 113 -4.46 14.08 14.46
N PRO A 114 -4.25 14.35 15.75
CA PRO A 114 -3.70 13.38 16.70
C PRO A 114 -4.52 12.09 16.78
N SER A 115 -5.86 12.18 16.70
CA SER A 115 -6.74 11.02 16.72
C SER A 115 -6.54 10.11 15.52
N SER A 116 -6.44 10.65 14.32
CA SER A 116 -6.18 9.87 13.11
C SER A 116 -4.81 9.18 13.16
N ARG A 117 -3.80 9.83 13.75
CA ARG A 117 -2.50 9.20 13.96
C ARG A 117 -2.60 8.00 14.91
N LEU A 118 -3.31 8.14 16.02
CA LEU A 118 -3.54 7.03 16.97
C LEU A 118 -4.31 5.89 16.33
N ASP A 119 -5.29 6.19 15.49
CA ASP A 119 -6.04 5.18 14.75
C ASP A 119 -5.14 4.38 13.80
N ARG A 120 -4.26 5.04 13.05
CA ARG A 120 -3.27 4.36 12.19
C ARG A 120 -2.34 3.45 12.98
N ILE A 121 -1.84 3.91 14.13
CA ILE A 121 -0.99 3.12 15.03
C ILE A 121 -1.75 1.89 15.53
N ARG A 122 -3.00 2.07 15.96
CA ARG A 122 -3.85 0.97 16.43
C ARG A 122 -4.08 -0.07 15.35
N VAL A 123 -4.44 0.34 14.13
CA VAL A 123 -4.65 -0.56 13.00
C VAL A 123 -3.37 -1.33 12.67
N GLU A 124 -2.23 -0.66 12.59
CA GLU A 124 -0.94 -1.27 12.32
C GLU A 124 -0.58 -2.33 13.37
N GLN A 125 -0.67 -1.98 14.65
CA GLN A 125 -0.31 -2.88 15.75
C GLN A 125 -1.25 -4.07 15.86
N THR A 126 -2.56 -3.82 15.75
CA THR A 126 -3.55 -4.89 15.79
C THR A 126 -3.38 -5.85 14.62
N LEU A 127 -3.19 -5.33 13.41
CA LEU A 127 -2.97 -6.16 12.22
C LEU A 127 -1.70 -7.03 12.40
N ARG A 128 -0.62 -6.45 12.90
CA ARG A 128 0.64 -7.17 13.18
C ARG A 128 0.44 -8.30 14.18
N SER A 129 -0.26 -8.04 15.26
CA SER A 129 -0.54 -9.04 16.30
C SER A 129 -1.42 -10.17 15.77
N GLU A 130 -2.52 -9.81 15.10
CA GLU A 130 -3.50 -10.81 14.63
C GLU A 130 -2.94 -11.69 13.50
N LEU A 131 -2.11 -11.15 12.60
CA LEU A 131 -1.51 -11.92 11.52
C LEU A 131 -0.58 -13.04 12.00
N THR A 132 -0.08 -12.97 13.25
CA THR A 132 0.82 -14.02 13.79
C THR A 132 0.17 -15.40 13.81
N GLN A 133 -1.15 -15.47 13.98
CA GLN A 133 -1.88 -16.76 13.98
C GLN A 133 -1.83 -17.50 12.63
N LEU A 134 -1.56 -16.79 11.53
CA LEU A 134 -1.49 -17.41 10.20
C LEU A 134 -0.20 -18.21 9.99
N TRP A 135 0.84 -17.98 10.80
CA TRP A 135 2.08 -18.76 10.72
C TRP A 135 1.91 -20.24 11.07
N SER A 136 0.79 -20.61 11.70
CA SER A 136 0.46 -22.01 11.98
C SER A 136 -0.05 -22.78 10.74
N LEU A 137 -0.36 -22.07 9.64
CA LEU A 137 -0.88 -22.66 8.42
C LEU A 137 0.26 -23.15 7.51
N PRO A 138 0.25 -24.43 7.09
CA PRO A 138 1.33 -25.00 6.28
C PRO A 138 1.38 -24.43 4.86
N THR A 139 0.35 -23.70 4.44
CA THR A 139 0.23 -23.07 3.13
C THR A 139 0.54 -21.57 3.16
N VAL A 140 1.01 -21.03 4.29
CA VAL A 140 1.51 -19.65 4.41
C VAL A 140 3.04 -19.68 4.38
N GLY A 141 3.63 -19.12 3.32
CA GLY A 141 5.08 -19.09 3.11
C GLY A 141 5.76 -17.85 3.68
N ASP A 142 5.04 -16.71 3.68
CA ASP A 142 5.56 -15.46 4.23
C ASP A 142 4.43 -14.48 4.60
N ILE A 143 4.69 -13.62 5.58
CA ILE A 143 3.82 -12.53 6.00
C ILE A 143 4.67 -11.28 6.09
N ARG A 144 4.45 -10.35 5.17
CA ARG A 144 5.12 -9.06 5.13
C ARG A 144 4.15 -7.97 5.52
N GLN A 145 4.56 -7.09 6.41
CA GLN A 145 3.75 -5.93 6.81
C GLN A 145 4.59 -4.67 6.89
N GLU A 146 4.08 -3.62 6.25
CA GLU A 146 4.61 -2.27 6.37
C GLU A 146 3.45 -1.32 6.68
N GLY A 147 3.46 -0.77 7.90
CA GLY A 147 2.34 0.04 8.39
C GLY A 147 1.02 -0.72 8.38
N THR A 148 0.03 -0.17 7.68
CA THR A 148 -1.31 -0.74 7.55
C THR A 148 -1.49 -1.60 6.31
N VAL A 149 -0.41 -1.90 5.60
CA VAL A 149 -0.40 -2.78 4.42
C VAL A 149 0.25 -4.10 4.78
N ALA A 150 -0.41 -5.21 4.48
CA ALA A 150 0.16 -6.54 4.67
C ALA A 150 -0.03 -7.41 3.43
N GLY A 151 0.96 -8.25 3.15
CA GLY A 151 0.92 -9.28 2.12
C GLY A 151 1.14 -10.64 2.74
N ILE A 152 0.23 -11.57 2.50
CA ILE A 152 0.29 -12.96 2.96
C ILE A 152 0.54 -13.83 1.75
N GLU A 153 1.73 -14.41 1.67
CA GLU A 153 2.17 -15.25 0.55
C GLU A 153 1.70 -16.69 0.76
N LEU A 154 0.94 -17.20 -0.21
CA LEU A 154 0.43 -18.56 -0.22
C LEU A 154 1.39 -19.46 -1.01
N VAL A 155 1.75 -20.60 -0.40
CA VAL A 155 2.64 -21.61 -0.96
C VAL A 155 2.05 -23.01 -0.78
N ARG A 156 2.50 -23.99 -1.56
CA ARG A 156 2.13 -25.40 -1.36
C ARG A 156 2.74 -25.95 -0.08
N ASN A 157 3.96 -25.58 0.17
CA ASN A 157 4.71 -26.04 1.32
C ASN A 157 5.61 -24.90 1.84
N TRP A 158 5.41 -24.49 3.08
CA TRP A 158 6.16 -23.40 3.70
C TRP A 158 7.67 -23.72 3.87
N ARG A 159 8.02 -25.03 4.02
CA ARG A 159 9.41 -25.44 4.23
C ARG A 159 10.24 -25.31 2.96
N THR A 160 9.69 -25.71 1.82
CA THR A 160 10.36 -25.65 0.51
C THR A 160 10.07 -24.33 -0.20
N ARG A 161 9.06 -23.56 0.27
CA ARG A 161 8.49 -22.38 -0.39
C ARG A 161 8.00 -22.65 -1.81
N GLU A 162 7.58 -23.87 -2.08
CA GLU A 162 7.05 -24.27 -3.37
C GLU A 162 5.80 -23.42 -3.71
N PRO A 163 5.81 -22.65 -4.80
CA PRO A 163 4.69 -21.80 -5.16
C PRO A 163 3.54 -22.62 -5.76
N PHE A 164 2.32 -22.09 -5.67
CA PHE A 164 1.21 -22.54 -6.50
C PHE A 164 1.42 -22.12 -7.95
N ALA A 165 1.10 -22.99 -8.92
CA ALA A 165 1.09 -22.59 -10.33
C ALA A 165 -0.02 -21.54 -10.55
N LEU A 166 0.20 -20.54 -11.41
CA LEU A 166 -0.77 -19.47 -11.66
C LEU A 166 -2.15 -20.00 -12.11
N ARG A 167 -2.17 -21.08 -12.89
CA ARG A 167 -3.41 -21.76 -13.34
C ARG A 167 -4.28 -22.29 -12.22
N GLU A 168 -3.72 -22.54 -11.04
CA GLU A 168 -4.44 -23.03 -9.86
C GLU A 168 -5.24 -21.94 -9.16
N ARG A 169 -4.92 -20.68 -9.46
CA ARG A 169 -5.65 -19.51 -8.97
C ARG A 169 -5.81 -19.48 -7.44
N ALA A 170 -4.82 -19.99 -6.71
CA ALA A 170 -4.88 -20.16 -5.25
C ALA A 170 -5.30 -18.86 -4.53
N GLY A 171 -4.65 -17.75 -4.86
CA GLY A 171 -5.01 -16.44 -4.28
C GLY A 171 -6.45 -16.03 -4.59
N ILE A 172 -6.93 -16.27 -5.82
CA ILE A 172 -8.29 -15.92 -6.22
C ILE A 172 -9.31 -16.76 -5.45
N ARG A 173 -9.12 -18.07 -5.37
CA ARG A 173 -10.01 -18.98 -4.62
C ARG A 173 -10.13 -18.58 -3.15
N VAL A 174 -9.00 -18.25 -2.51
CA VAL A 174 -9.00 -17.77 -1.12
C VAL A 174 -9.77 -16.44 -1.01
N CYS A 175 -9.57 -15.47 -1.94
CA CYS A 175 -10.30 -14.22 -1.92
C CYS A 175 -11.81 -14.40 -2.17
N GLU A 176 -12.22 -15.34 -3.02
CA GLU A 176 -13.64 -15.67 -3.22
C GLU A 176 -14.26 -16.28 -1.96
N ALA A 177 -13.54 -17.18 -1.26
CA ALA A 177 -13.97 -17.72 0.02
C ALA A 177 -14.07 -16.63 1.10
N LEU A 178 -13.11 -15.71 1.11
CA LEU A 178 -13.07 -14.57 2.02
C LEU A 178 -14.25 -13.60 1.78
N ALA A 179 -14.60 -13.37 0.51
CA ALA A 179 -15.75 -12.54 0.14
C ALA A 179 -17.07 -13.11 0.66
N ARG A 180 -17.26 -14.44 0.63
CA ARG A 180 -18.42 -15.11 1.24
C ARG A 180 -18.52 -14.90 2.76
N ARG A 181 -17.39 -14.58 3.42
CA ARG A 181 -17.30 -14.24 4.84
C ARG A 181 -17.42 -12.74 5.12
N GLY A 182 -17.75 -11.95 4.07
CA GLY A 182 -17.97 -10.51 4.16
C GLY A 182 -16.70 -9.67 4.19
N VAL A 183 -15.57 -10.18 3.70
CA VAL A 183 -14.32 -9.44 3.56
C VAL A 183 -13.90 -9.42 2.10
N LEU A 184 -13.86 -8.23 1.51
CA LEU A 184 -13.45 -8.02 0.13
C LEU A 184 -11.98 -7.61 0.05
N THR A 185 -11.20 -8.38 -0.67
CA THR A 185 -9.83 -8.04 -1.04
C THR A 185 -9.48 -8.70 -2.37
N ARG A 186 -8.25 -8.50 -2.82
CA ARG A 186 -7.74 -9.09 -4.06
C ARG A 186 -6.34 -9.66 -3.86
N PRO A 187 -5.97 -10.71 -4.59
CA PRO A 187 -4.60 -11.20 -4.59
C PRO A 187 -3.74 -10.48 -5.63
N ILE A 188 -2.44 -10.52 -5.42
CA ILE A 188 -1.41 -10.30 -6.45
C ILE A 188 -0.71 -11.65 -6.65
N GLY A 189 -1.08 -12.37 -7.71
CA GLY A 189 -0.67 -13.76 -7.86
C GLY A 189 -1.18 -14.63 -6.71
N SER A 190 -0.28 -15.20 -5.93
CA SER A 190 -0.59 -15.97 -4.71
C SER A 190 -0.42 -15.17 -3.41
N VAL A 191 -0.25 -13.85 -3.48
CA VAL A 191 -0.15 -12.99 -2.30
C VAL A 191 -1.49 -12.32 -2.01
N ILE A 192 -2.10 -12.61 -0.87
CA ILE A 192 -3.29 -11.91 -0.41
C ILE A 192 -2.87 -10.56 0.18
N VAL A 193 -3.47 -9.47 -0.32
CA VAL A 193 -3.16 -8.11 0.14
C VAL A 193 -4.22 -7.62 1.11
N LEU A 194 -3.81 -7.14 2.27
CA LEU A 194 -4.69 -6.50 3.25
C LEU A 194 -4.31 -5.02 3.39
N MET A 195 -5.32 -4.16 3.24
CA MET A 195 -5.17 -2.70 3.36
C MET A 195 -6.42 -2.11 4.03
N PRO A 196 -6.66 -2.41 5.31
CA PRO A 196 -7.87 -1.93 5.98
C PRO A 196 -7.91 -0.40 6.04
N PRO A 197 -9.11 0.23 6.00
CA PRO A 197 -9.28 1.65 6.28
C PRO A 197 -8.76 2.02 7.68
N TYR A 198 -8.34 3.27 7.88
CA TYR A 198 -7.82 3.72 9.19
C TYR A 198 -8.86 3.69 10.31
N CYS A 199 -10.15 3.82 9.96
CA CYS A 199 -11.27 3.73 10.91
C CYS A 199 -11.60 2.28 11.33
N THR A 200 -10.89 1.26 10.80
CA THR A 200 -11.15 -0.15 11.12
C THR A 200 -10.90 -0.42 12.59
N THR A 201 -11.88 -0.96 13.28
CA THR A 201 -11.79 -1.28 14.70
C THR A 201 -10.99 -2.57 14.94
N VAL A 202 -10.50 -2.74 16.18
CA VAL A 202 -9.83 -3.99 16.61
C VAL A 202 -10.67 -5.21 16.29
N ARG A 203 -11.95 -5.20 16.64
CA ARG A 203 -12.89 -6.31 16.37
C ARG A 203 -13.03 -6.63 14.88
N GLN A 204 -13.02 -5.61 14.03
CA GLN A 204 -13.09 -5.81 12.58
C GLN A 204 -11.80 -6.43 12.03
N ILE A 205 -10.62 -6.03 12.54
CA ILE A 205 -9.34 -6.65 12.15
C ILE A 205 -9.31 -8.11 12.60
N GLN A 206 -9.75 -8.40 13.82
CA GLN A 206 -9.85 -9.78 14.33
C GLN A 206 -10.77 -10.64 13.44
N LYS A 207 -11.95 -10.13 13.11
CA LYS A 207 -12.87 -10.81 12.19
C LYS A 207 -12.24 -11.03 10.81
N LEU A 208 -11.54 -10.02 10.28
CA LEU A 208 -10.86 -10.11 8.99
C LEU A 208 -9.82 -11.22 8.97
N VAL A 209 -8.95 -11.27 9.99
CA VAL A 209 -7.86 -12.24 10.03
C VAL A 209 -8.40 -13.65 10.32
N ALA A 210 -9.41 -13.80 11.18
CA ALA A 210 -10.08 -15.07 11.40
C ALA A 210 -10.73 -15.61 10.11
N ALA A 211 -11.48 -14.77 9.39
CA ALA A 211 -12.08 -15.11 8.11
C ALA A 211 -11.02 -15.49 7.05
N LEU A 212 -9.88 -14.80 7.03
CA LEU A 212 -8.77 -15.13 6.14
C LEU A 212 -8.18 -16.51 6.47
N ARG A 213 -7.94 -16.79 7.77
CA ARG A 213 -7.46 -18.09 8.22
C ARG A 213 -8.38 -19.22 7.77
N GLU A 214 -9.68 -19.10 8.04
CA GLU A 214 -10.69 -20.08 7.62
C GLU A 214 -10.74 -20.26 6.10
N SER A 215 -10.61 -19.17 5.35
CA SER A 215 -10.62 -19.21 3.89
C SER A 215 -9.38 -19.89 3.31
N ILE A 216 -8.22 -19.72 3.92
CA ILE A 216 -6.99 -20.43 3.54
C ILE A 216 -7.15 -21.92 3.84
N ASP A 217 -7.61 -22.29 5.04
CA ASP A 217 -7.84 -23.69 5.42
C ASP A 217 -8.86 -24.38 4.50
N GLU A 218 -9.97 -23.72 4.19
CA GLU A 218 -11.02 -24.26 3.31
C GLU A 218 -10.49 -24.53 1.89
N GLN A 219 -9.69 -23.62 1.36
CA GLN A 219 -9.29 -23.67 -0.06
C GLN A 219 -7.97 -24.40 -0.31
N LEU A 220 -7.08 -24.41 0.66
CA LEU A 220 -5.71 -24.90 0.51
C LEU A 220 -5.30 -25.88 1.61
N GLY A 221 -6.12 -26.07 2.65
CA GLY A 221 -5.88 -27.08 3.65
C GLY A 221 -5.82 -28.45 2.99
N THR A 222 -4.87 -29.29 3.35
CA THR A 222 -4.82 -30.69 2.92
C THR A 222 -6.09 -31.37 3.43
N SER A 223 -7.02 -31.67 2.52
CA SER A 223 -8.08 -32.66 2.78
C SER A 223 -7.36 -33.91 3.29
N GLY A 224 -7.68 -34.31 4.50
CA GLY A 224 -7.01 -35.44 5.15
C GLY A 224 -7.10 -36.74 4.32
N GLY A 225 -6.05 -36.99 3.58
CA GLY A 225 -5.89 -38.15 2.72
C GLY A 225 -4.42 -38.30 2.35
N ASP A 226 -3.62 -38.70 3.29
CA ASP A 226 -2.63 -39.77 3.25
C ASP A 226 -1.84 -39.71 4.57
N ARG A 227 -2.23 -40.62 5.47
CA ARG A 227 -1.41 -41.02 6.61
C ARG A 227 -0.54 -42.18 6.19
#